data_bd50d0d79655f9fad7d9ca589dcf8178
#
_entry.id   bd50d0d79655f9fad7d9ca589dcf8178
#
_cell.length_a   1.000
_cell.length_b   1.000
_cell.length_c   1.000
_cell.angle_alpha   90.00
_cell.angle_beta   90.00
_cell.angle_gamma   90.00
#
_symmetry.space_group_name_H-M   'P 1'
#
loop_
_entity.id
_entity.type
_entity.pdbx_description
1 polymer ?
#
loop_
_entity_poly.entity_id
_entity_poly.type
_entity_poly.pdbx_seq_one_letter_code
_entity_poly.pdbx_strand_id
1 'polypeptide(L)'
;MAKSASRKKEELKQIINLMTGNPVIGIANITGIPAAQMQTMKKKLRGRISVKVVKNTLLLMALEEMAKKEHTIEKLKDEVDGQTAIIATNINPFKLYKEMDATKTKMPAKGGETAPEDIMVKSGETEFKPGPIVGELQKAGIPAAIEKGKVMIKQDKIVVKSGEKIPRNLAVVLTRLGIFPLTAGFDLTAVYENGMIFKPDVLAVDETKLRNDIMLLSNQAFSLAMHLSYITPLTVKPLITKAHAQALSLSVNLNIPTKETIKMIVSKAYSQGLALKSIVKE
;
A
#
# COMPACT_ATOMS: atom_id res chain seq x y z
N MET A 1 24.55 -21.72 -36.77
CA MET A 1 24.58 -22.05 -35.32
C MET A 1 25.61 -21.25 -34.50
N ALA A 2 26.80 -20.94 -35.04
CA ALA A 2 27.84 -20.19 -34.29
C ALA A 2 27.46 -18.77 -33.86
N LYS A 3 26.74 -18.00 -34.65
CA LYS A 3 26.25 -16.63 -34.32
C LYS A 3 25.30 -16.61 -33.12
N SER A 4 24.55 -17.68 -32.89
CA SER A 4 23.63 -17.81 -31.74
C SER A 4 24.37 -18.05 -30.43
N ALA A 5 25.49 -18.77 -30.47
CA ALA A 5 26.28 -19.09 -29.26
C ALA A 5 27.12 -17.90 -28.76
N SER A 6 27.70 -17.10 -29.70
CA SER A 6 28.44 -15.88 -29.35
C SER A 6 27.53 -14.83 -28.74
N ARG A 7 26.31 -14.63 -29.27
CA ARG A 7 25.32 -13.68 -28.75
C ARG A 7 24.85 -14.06 -27.35
N LYS A 8 24.64 -15.36 -27.09
CA LYS A 8 24.29 -15.82 -25.72
C LYS A 8 25.40 -15.53 -24.70
N LYS A 9 26.67 -15.72 -25.09
CA LYS A 9 27.82 -15.40 -24.23
C LYS A 9 27.95 -13.90 -23.98
N GLU A 10 27.65 -13.05 -24.95
CA GLU A 10 27.64 -11.61 -24.78
C GLU A 10 26.52 -11.15 -23.86
N GLU A 11 25.31 -11.68 -24.04
CA GLU A 11 24.17 -11.41 -23.16
C GLU A 11 24.45 -11.83 -21.72
N LEU A 12 25.06 -13.00 -21.53
CA LEU A 12 25.45 -13.50 -20.20
C LEU A 12 26.49 -12.59 -19.56
N LYS A 13 27.54 -12.17 -20.27
CA LYS A 13 28.51 -11.20 -19.76
C LYS A 13 27.88 -9.88 -19.37
N GLN A 14 26.93 -9.38 -20.17
CA GLN A 14 26.20 -8.14 -19.83
C GLN A 14 25.36 -8.28 -18.57
N ILE A 15 24.74 -9.45 -18.33
CA ILE A 15 23.98 -9.71 -17.10
C ILE A 15 24.92 -9.72 -15.89
N ILE A 16 26.03 -10.45 -15.98
CA ILE A 16 27.04 -10.54 -14.92
C ILE A 16 27.61 -9.15 -14.60
N ASN A 17 27.93 -8.35 -15.61
CA ASN A 17 28.43 -7.00 -15.42
C ASN A 17 27.39 -6.11 -14.73
N LEU A 18 26.11 -6.23 -15.05
CA LEU A 18 25.02 -5.50 -14.38
C LEU A 18 24.89 -5.92 -12.90
N MET A 19 25.04 -7.23 -12.61
CA MET A 19 24.98 -7.76 -11.26
C MET A 19 26.21 -7.33 -10.43
N THR A 20 27.40 -7.38 -11.01
CA THR A 20 28.65 -7.02 -10.29
C THR A 20 28.77 -5.51 -10.08
N GLY A 21 28.20 -4.71 -10.97
CA GLY A 21 28.28 -3.24 -10.91
C GLY A 21 27.30 -2.56 -9.96
N ASN A 22 26.36 -3.30 -9.36
CA ASN A 22 25.33 -2.73 -8.49
C ASN A 22 25.19 -3.56 -7.21
N PRO A 23 25.06 -2.93 -6.03
CA PRO A 23 24.94 -3.64 -4.76
C PRO A 23 23.57 -4.30 -4.55
N VAL A 24 22.54 -3.79 -5.24
CA VAL A 24 21.16 -4.30 -5.13
C VAL A 24 20.74 -4.94 -6.44
N ILE A 25 20.35 -6.21 -6.35
CA ILE A 25 19.90 -7.03 -7.47
C ILE A 25 18.48 -7.53 -7.16
N GLY A 26 17.52 -7.21 -8.01
CA GLY A 26 16.15 -7.68 -7.90
C GLY A 26 15.76 -8.59 -9.04
N ILE A 27 14.86 -9.53 -8.75
CA ILE A 27 14.14 -10.32 -9.74
C ILE A 27 12.70 -9.85 -9.72
N ALA A 28 12.17 -9.52 -10.89
CA ALA A 28 10.77 -9.14 -11.02
C ALA A 28 10.07 -9.99 -12.06
N ASN A 29 8.82 -10.36 -11.76
CA ASN A 29 7.92 -10.97 -12.73
C ASN A 29 7.30 -9.89 -13.61
N ILE A 30 7.28 -10.15 -14.92
CA ILE A 30 6.73 -9.25 -15.94
C ILE A 30 5.57 -9.90 -16.72
N THR A 31 5.04 -10.99 -16.22
CA THR A 31 3.97 -11.73 -16.91
C THR A 31 2.74 -10.85 -17.09
N GLY A 32 2.20 -10.84 -18.30
CA GLY A 32 0.98 -10.10 -18.63
C GLY A 32 1.15 -8.60 -18.89
N ILE A 33 2.35 -8.05 -18.79
CA ILE A 33 2.59 -6.62 -19.07
C ILE A 33 2.63 -6.35 -20.57
N PRO A 34 1.77 -5.47 -21.12
CA PRO A 34 1.85 -5.05 -22.52
C PRO A 34 3.17 -4.33 -22.82
N ALA A 35 3.73 -4.56 -24.00
CA ALA A 35 5.03 -4.00 -24.40
C ALA A 35 5.10 -2.46 -24.33
N ALA A 36 4.01 -1.77 -24.71
CA ALA A 36 3.93 -0.32 -24.62
C ALA A 36 4.04 0.20 -23.18
N GLN A 37 3.34 -0.45 -22.22
CA GLN A 37 3.40 -0.10 -20.80
C GLN A 37 4.76 -0.40 -20.20
N MET A 38 5.35 -1.56 -20.56
CA MET A 38 6.71 -1.92 -20.13
C MET A 38 7.73 -0.84 -20.56
N GLN A 39 7.64 -0.34 -21.79
CA GLN A 39 8.52 0.74 -22.26
C GLN A 39 8.32 2.04 -21.49
N THR A 40 7.06 2.39 -21.19
CA THR A 40 6.74 3.59 -20.40
C THR A 40 7.29 3.49 -18.99
N MET A 41 7.12 2.33 -18.33
CA MET A 41 7.68 2.08 -17.01
C MET A 41 9.20 2.10 -17.02
N LYS A 42 9.85 1.47 -18.01
CA LYS A 42 11.30 1.56 -18.16
C LYS A 42 11.80 2.99 -18.36
N LYS A 43 11.07 3.82 -19.10
CA LYS A 43 11.41 5.25 -19.27
C LYS A 43 11.35 6.01 -17.95
N LYS A 44 10.33 5.75 -17.11
CA LYS A 44 10.19 6.38 -15.78
C LYS A 44 11.33 6.01 -14.82
N LEU A 45 11.79 4.77 -14.90
CA LEU A 45 12.85 4.22 -14.03
C LEU A 45 14.27 4.52 -14.54
N ARG A 46 14.38 5.03 -15.78
CA ARG A 46 15.68 5.26 -16.43
C ARG A 46 16.54 6.26 -15.64
N GLY A 47 17.82 5.91 -15.47
CA GLY A 47 18.81 6.72 -14.75
C GLY A 47 18.95 6.37 -13.26
N ARG A 48 17.97 5.67 -12.67
CA ARG A 48 18.04 5.22 -11.29
C ARG A 48 18.07 3.70 -11.17
N ILE A 49 17.33 3.02 -12.04
CA ILE A 49 17.12 1.58 -12.00
C ILE A 49 17.35 1.01 -13.39
N SER A 50 18.20 0.01 -13.49
CA SER A 50 18.46 -0.73 -14.74
C SER A 50 17.58 -1.97 -14.78
N VAL A 51 16.60 -1.99 -15.71
CA VAL A 51 15.70 -3.14 -15.89
C VAL A 51 16.01 -3.84 -17.22
N LYS A 52 16.40 -5.10 -17.15
CA LYS A 52 16.70 -5.93 -18.32
C LYS A 52 15.86 -7.20 -18.32
N VAL A 53 15.06 -7.38 -19.35
CA VAL A 53 14.32 -8.63 -19.58
C VAL A 53 15.29 -9.67 -20.13
N VAL A 54 15.32 -10.83 -19.50
CA VAL A 54 16.24 -11.91 -19.86
C VAL A 54 15.51 -13.25 -19.91
N LYS A 55 16.08 -14.21 -20.63
CA LYS A 55 15.58 -15.59 -20.59
C LYS A 55 15.97 -16.24 -19.28
N ASN A 56 15.06 -16.98 -18.66
CA ASN A 56 15.31 -17.66 -17.37
C ASN A 56 16.55 -18.53 -17.40
N THR A 57 16.80 -19.27 -18.50
CA THR A 57 18.01 -20.11 -18.64
C THR A 57 19.30 -19.30 -18.57
N LEU A 58 19.33 -18.08 -19.16
CA LEU A 58 20.51 -17.22 -19.08
C LEU A 58 20.65 -16.56 -17.69
N LEU A 59 19.52 -16.24 -17.05
CA LEU A 59 19.50 -15.72 -15.70
C LEU A 59 20.04 -16.77 -14.72
N LEU A 60 19.57 -18.02 -14.81
CA LEU A 60 20.03 -19.09 -13.95
C LEU A 60 21.54 -19.35 -14.12
N MET A 61 22.06 -19.36 -15.36
CA MET A 61 23.51 -19.48 -15.62
C MET A 61 24.30 -18.31 -15.01
N ALA A 62 23.76 -17.08 -15.10
CA ALA A 62 24.41 -15.92 -14.51
C ALA A 62 24.42 -15.98 -12.97
N LEU A 63 23.32 -16.42 -12.35
CA LEU A 63 23.23 -16.65 -10.91
C LEU A 63 24.20 -17.74 -10.45
N GLU A 64 24.41 -18.82 -11.25
CA GLU A 64 25.40 -19.87 -10.95
C GLU A 64 26.84 -19.36 -11.01
N GLU A 65 27.16 -18.51 -11.96
CA GLU A 65 28.49 -17.91 -12.03
C GLU A 65 28.74 -16.95 -10.85
N MET A 66 27.72 -16.21 -10.44
CA MET A 66 27.80 -15.30 -9.28
C MET A 66 27.82 -16.09 -7.95
N ALA A 67 27.10 -17.20 -7.84
CA ALA A 67 27.10 -18.05 -6.66
C ALA A 67 28.49 -18.63 -6.31
N LYS A 68 29.39 -18.74 -7.26
CA LYS A 68 30.80 -19.07 -7.02
C LYS A 68 31.53 -18.03 -6.17
N LYS A 69 31.07 -16.77 -6.20
CA LYS A 69 31.62 -15.66 -5.42
C LYS A 69 30.84 -15.43 -4.12
N GLU A 70 29.52 -15.56 -4.19
CA GLU A 70 28.60 -15.29 -3.08
C GLU A 70 27.50 -16.37 -3.03
N HIS A 71 27.67 -17.36 -2.17
CA HIS A 71 26.76 -18.51 -2.04
C HIS A 71 25.29 -18.15 -1.79
N THR A 72 25.03 -17.00 -1.16
CA THR A 72 23.65 -16.59 -0.82
C THR A 72 22.81 -16.27 -2.05
N ILE A 73 23.45 -15.84 -3.16
CA ILE A 73 22.76 -15.50 -4.43
C ILE A 73 22.09 -16.74 -5.04
N GLU A 74 22.57 -17.94 -4.71
CA GLU A 74 21.98 -19.18 -5.22
C GLU A 74 20.50 -19.34 -4.89
N LYS A 75 20.08 -18.89 -3.73
CA LYS A 75 18.66 -18.94 -3.30
C LYS A 75 17.72 -18.09 -4.17
N LEU A 76 18.25 -17.15 -4.97
CA LEU A 76 17.45 -16.40 -5.94
C LEU A 76 16.98 -17.28 -7.10
N LYS A 77 17.57 -18.45 -7.31
CA LYS A 77 17.14 -19.39 -8.36
C LYS A 77 15.72 -19.89 -8.12
N ASP A 78 15.36 -20.11 -6.85
CA ASP A 78 14.05 -20.63 -6.45
C ASP A 78 12.91 -19.63 -6.74
N GLU A 79 13.26 -18.35 -6.87
CA GLU A 79 12.31 -17.25 -7.11
C GLU A 79 12.21 -16.87 -8.60
N VAL A 80 12.88 -17.61 -9.50
CA VAL A 80 12.82 -17.40 -10.94
C VAL A 80 11.67 -18.19 -11.54
N ASP A 81 10.49 -17.56 -11.65
CA ASP A 81 9.31 -18.19 -12.24
C ASP A 81 8.67 -17.28 -13.33
N GLY A 82 8.07 -17.89 -14.33
CA GLY A 82 7.36 -17.19 -15.42
C GLY A 82 8.28 -16.35 -16.29
N GLN A 83 7.83 -15.16 -16.66
CA GLN A 83 8.61 -14.18 -17.43
C GLN A 83 9.33 -13.24 -16.49
N THR A 84 10.65 -13.34 -16.42
CA THR A 84 11.46 -12.57 -15.48
C THR A 84 12.25 -11.43 -16.10
N ALA A 85 12.40 -10.37 -15.33
CA ALA A 85 13.33 -9.29 -15.58
C ALA A 85 14.30 -9.17 -14.39
N ILE A 86 15.57 -8.94 -14.72
CA ILE A 86 16.57 -8.58 -13.72
C ILE A 86 16.59 -7.06 -13.55
N ILE A 87 16.70 -6.67 -12.31
CA ILE A 87 16.77 -5.28 -11.88
C ILE A 87 18.09 -5.07 -11.16
N ALA A 88 18.82 -4.04 -11.52
CA ALA A 88 20.08 -3.69 -10.87
C ALA A 88 20.06 -2.20 -10.52
N THR A 89 20.37 -1.88 -9.27
CA THR A 89 20.34 -0.50 -8.77
C THR A 89 21.27 -0.29 -7.58
N ASN A 90 21.55 0.97 -7.29
CA ASN A 90 22.27 1.40 -6.09
C ASN A 90 21.31 1.92 -4.99
N ILE A 91 19.99 1.83 -5.23
CA ILE A 91 18.96 2.30 -4.31
C ILE A 91 18.65 1.18 -3.31
N ASN A 92 18.38 1.54 -2.06
CA ASN A 92 17.95 0.60 -1.02
C ASN A 92 16.71 -0.22 -1.46
N PRO A 93 16.64 -1.55 -1.13
CA PRO A 93 15.55 -2.45 -1.50
C PRO A 93 14.14 -1.94 -1.19
N PHE A 94 13.95 -1.29 -0.03
CA PHE A 94 12.64 -0.74 0.37
C PHE A 94 12.22 0.43 -0.53
N LYS A 95 13.16 1.31 -0.89
CA LYS A 95 12.89 2.39 -1.84
C LYS A 95 12.65 1.85 -3.24
N LEU A 96 13.42 0.82 -3.64
CA LEU A 96 13.22 0.12 -4.90
C LEU A 96 11.80 -0.43 -5.00
N TYR A 97 11.32 -1.13 -3.97
CA TYR A 97 9.98 -1.67 -3.92
C TYR A 97 8.92 -0.57 -4.07
N LYS A 98 9.06 0.52 -3.33
CA LYS A 98 8.14 1.67 -3.38
C LYS A 98 8.13 2.36 -4.75
N GLU A 99 9.29 2.54 -5.38
CA GLU A 99 9.38 3.09 -6.74
C GLU A 99 8.76 2.14 -7.78
N MET A 100 8.96 0.83 -7.64
CA MET A 100 8.31 -0.17 -8.52
C MET A 100 6.80 -0.16 -8.36
N ASP A 101 6.30 -0.13 -7.13
CA ASP A 101 4.87 -0.06 -6.83
C ASP A 101 4.23 1.22 -7.39
N ALA A 102 4.89 2.37 -7.25
CA ALA A 102 4.45 3.65 -7.83
C ALA A 102 4.43 3.68 -9.36
N THR A 103 5.17 2.79 -10.04
CA THR A 103 5.13 2.66 -11.51
C THR A 103 4.02 1.78 -12.02
N LYS A 104 3.33 1.03 -11.14
CA LYS A 104 2.18 0.21 -11.53
C LYS A 104 1.13 1.07 -12.21
N THR A 105 0.63 0.58 -13.32
CA THR A 105 -0.36 1.28 -14.14
C THR A 105 -1.61 0.43 -14.26
N LYS A 106 -2.77 1.04 -14.14
CA LYS A 106 -4.04 0.33 -14.33
C LYS A 106 -4.17 -0.13 -15.79
N MET A 107 -4.64 -1.34 -15.99
CA MET A 107 -4.76 -1.99 -17.28
C MET A 107 -6.18 -2.53 -17.51
N PRO A 108 -6.71 -2.42 -18.75
CA PRO A 108 -7.97 -3.05 -19.10
C PRO A 108 -7.86 -4.57 -19.03
N ALA A 109 -8.89 -5.22 -18.55
CA ALA A 109 -9.01 -6.68 -18.61
C ALA A 109 -9.31 -7.14 -20.03
N LYS A 110 -8.75 -8.28 -20.44
CA LYS A 110 -9.03 -8.91 -21.76
C LYS A 110 -10.09 -9.98 -21.69
N GLY A 111 -10.46 -10.42 -20.50
CA GLY A 111 -11.39 -11.51 -20.26
C GLY A 111 -10.69 -12.86 -20.06
N GLY A 112 -11.12 -13.60 -19.04
CA GLY A 112 -10.50 -14.83 -18.57
C GLY A 112 -9.44 -14.64 -17.49
N GLU A 113 -9.09 -13.39 -17.19
CA GLU A 113 -8.15 -13.01 -16.11
C GLU A 113 -8.88 -12.98 -14.76
N THR A 114 -8.18 -13.26 -13.68
CA THR A 114 -8.73 -13.23 -12.31
C THR A 114 -8.71 -11.81 -11.78
N ALA A 115 -9.82 -11.38 -11.18
CA ALA A 115 -9.91 -10.07 -10.54
C ALA A 115 -9.07 -10.04 -9.24
N PRO A 116 -8.10 -9.12 -9.08
CA PRO A 116 -7.33 -9.01 -7.85
C PRO A 116 -8.15 -8.43 -6.68
N GLU A 117 -9.11 -7.58 -6.99
CA GLU A 117 -9.99 -6.90 -6.04
C GLU A 117 -11.44 -6.92 -6.54
N ASP A 118 -12.38 -6.58 -5.67
CA ASP A 118 -13.79 -6.44 -6.05
C ASP A 118 -13.96 -5.33 -7.08
N ILE A 119 -14.51 -5.68 -8.26
CA ILE A 119 -14.77 -4.71 -9.32
C ILE A 119 -16.16 -4.12 -9.11
N MET A 120 -16.20 -2.89 -8.61
CA MET A 120 -17.43 -2.13 -8.42
C MET A 120 -17.62 -1.10 -9.51
N VAL A 121 -18.80 -1.08 -10.11
CA VAL A 121 -19.25 -0.04 -11.03
C VAL A 121 -20.12 0.93 -10.26
N LYS A 122 -19.72 2.19 -10.20
CA LYS A 122 -20.46 3.25 -9.50
C LYS A 122 -21.65 3.71 -10.31
N SER A 123 -22.72 4.11 -9.63
CA SER A 123 -23.87 4.79 -10.21
C SER A 123 -23.49 6.17 -10.72
N GLY A 124 -24.07 6.57 -11.84
CA GLY A 124 -23.84 7.91 -12.41
C GLY A 124 -24.12 7.99 -13.90
N GLU A 125 -24.01 9.21 -14.42
CA GLU A 125 -24.12 9.47 -15.86
C GLU A 125 -22.88 8.93 -16.58
N THR A 126 -23.10 8.33 -17.74
CA THR A 126 -22.01 7.89 -18.62
C THR A 126 -21.96 8.79 -19.85
N GLU A 127 -20.80 8.87 -20.49
CA GLU A 127 -20.61 9.65 -21.72
C GLU A 127 -21.23 8.99 -22.97
N PHE A 128 -21.88 7.82 -22.79
CA PHE A 128 -22.43 7.07 -23.91
C PHE A 128 -23.76 7.63 -24.39
N LYS A 129 -23.87 7.70 -25.73
CA LYS A 129 -25.16 7.98 -26.40
C LYS A 129 -26.11 6.78 -26.28
N PRO A 130 -27.42 7.01 -26.21
CA PRO A 130 -28.41 5.94 -26.23
C PRO A 130 -28.21 5.03 -27.45
N GLY A 131 -28.13 3.71 -27.23
CA GLY A 131 -27.90 2.76 -28.30
C GLY A 131 -27.73 1.33 -27.80
N PRO A 132 -27.13 0.44 -28.61
CA PRO A 132 -26.95 -0.98 -28.27
C PRO A 132 -26.16 -1.23 -27.00
N ILE A 133 -25.38 -0.24 -26.55
CA ILE A 133 -24.52 -0.31 -25.38
C ILE A 133 -25.31 -0.55 -24.07
N VAL A 134 -26.57 -0.08 -23.99
CA VAL A 134 -27.43 -0.33 -22.82
C VAL A 134 -27.72 -1.83 -22.68
N GLY A 135 -28.00 -2.51 -23.81
CA GLY A 135 -28.19 -3.95 -23.81
C GLY A 135 -26.91 -4.74 -23.48
N GLU A 136 -25.73 -4.23 -23.89
CA GLU A 136 -24.44 -4.82 -23.51
C GLU A 136 -24.18 -4.67 -21.99
N LEU A 137 -24.47 -3.50 -21.41
CA LEU A 137 -24.36 -3.23 -19.97
C LEU A 137 -25.29 -4.14 -19.17
N GLN A 138 -26.56 -4.28 -19.59
CA GLN A 138 -27.53 -5.15 -18.93
C GLN A 138 -27.12 -6.64 -19.02
N LYS A 139 -26.65 -7.10 -20.18
CA LYS A 139 -26.11 -8.46 -20.35
C LYS A 139 -24.86 -8.71 -19.48
N ALA A 140 -24.06 -7.68 -19.23
CA ALA A 140 -22.92 -7.74 -18.32
C ALA A 140 -23.35 -7.64 -16.84
N GLY A 141 -24.66 -7.55 -16.55
CA GLY A 141 -25.20 -7.49 -15.21
C GLY A 141 -25.18 -6.11 -14.56
N ILE A 142 -24.91 -5.04 -15.33
CA ILE A 142 -24.90 -3.66 -14.83
C ILE A 142 -26.27 -3.03 -15.06
N PRO A 143 -26.99 -2.55 -14.01
CA PRO A 143 -28.29 -1.93 -14.14
C PRO A 143 -28.19 -0.55 -14.81
N ALA A 144 -28.31 -0.50 -16.13
CA ALA A 144 -28.27 0.71 -16.93
C ALA A 144 -29.64 1.06 -17.50
N ALA A 145 -29.96 2.36 -17.53
CA ALA A 145 -31.17 2.91 -18.17
C ALA A 145 -30.83 4.17 -18.98
N ILE A 146 -31.77 4.55 -19.85
CA ILE A 146 -31.65 5.80 -20.62
C ILE A 146 -32.46 6.88 -19.90
N GLU A 147 -31.80 7.91 -19.42
CA GLU A 147 -32.43 9.08 -18.80
C GLU A 147 -31.86 10.34 -19.44
N LYS A 148 -32.73 11.28 -19.78
CA LYS A 148 -32.37 12.59 -20.38
C LYS A 148 -31.46 12.48 -21.63
N GLY A 149 -31.62 11.40 -22.44
CA GLY A 149 -30.82 11.21 -23.65
C GLY A 149 -29.38 10.73 -23.42
N LYS A 150 -29.06 10.28 -22.21
CA LYS A 150 -27.78 9.66 -21.83
C LYS A 150 -28.01 8.32 -21.17
N VAL A 151 -26.98 7.48 -21.17
CA VAL A 151 -27.01 6.20 -20.46
C VAL A 151 -26.58 6.44 -19.02
N MET A 152 -27.47 6.10 -18.07
CA MET A 152 -27.19 6.18 -16.62
C MET A 152 -27.13 4.81 -15.99
N ILE A 153 -26.18 4.64 -15.07
CA ILE A 153 -26.07 3.47 -14.19
C ILE A 153 -26.88 3.78 -12.93
N LYS A 154 -27.92 2.98 -12.65
CA LYS A 154 -28.90 3.27 -11.58
C LYS A 154 -28.37 3.04 -10.18
N GLN A 155 -27.50 2.05 -9.99
CA GLN A 155 -27.04 1.61 -8.68
C GLN A 155 -25.58 1.17 -8.73
N ASP A 156 -24.89 1.38 -7.64
CA ASP A 156 -23.56 0.82 -7.42
C ASP A 156 -23.69 -0.71 -7.35
N LYS A 157 -22.89 -1.40 -8.16
CA LYS A 157 -22.93 -2.86 -8.19
C LYS A 157 -21.53 -3.43 -8.31
N ILE A 158 -21.24 -4.43 -7.45
CA ILE A 158 -20.08 -5.30 -7.61
C ILE A 158 -20.40 -6.29 -8.72
N VAL A 159 -19.66 -6.22 -9.82
CA VAL A 159 -19.88 -7.06 -11.02
C VAL A 159 -18.98 -8.28 -11.04
N VAL A 160 -17.84 -8.26 -10.36
CA VAL A 160 -16.94 -9.40 -10.15
C VAL A 160 -16.35 -9.29 -8.75
N LYS A 161 -16.33 -10.39 -8.01
CA LYS A 161 -15.66 -10.46 -6.71
C LYS A 161 -14.17 -10.78 -6.87
N SER A 162 -13.39 -10.41 -5.87
CA SER A 162 -11.98 -10.78 -5.79
C SER A 162 -11.81 -12.30 -5.93
N GLY A 163 -10.88 -12.72 -6.78
CA GLY A 163 -10.63 -14.14 -7.07
C GLY A 163 -11.48 -14.75 -8.18
N GLU A 164 -12.53 -14.08 -8.67
CA GLU A 164 -13.35 -14.57 -9.77
C GLU A 164 -12.75 -14.21 -11.14
N LYS A 165 -13.04 -15.04 -12.16
CA LYS A 165 -12.61 -14.77 -13.54
C LYS A 165 -13.52 -13.71 -14.18
N ILE A 166 -12.92 -12.72 -14.81
CA ILE A 166 -13.63 -11.66 -15.51
C ILE A 166 -14.17 -12.19 -16.83
N PRO A 167 -15.50 -12.23 -17.08
CA PRO A 167 -16.07 -12.63 -18.35
C PRO A 167 -15.66 -11.70 -19.48
N ARG A 168 -15.42 -12.22 -20.68
CA ARG A 168 -14.97 -11.43 -21.84
C ARG A 168 -15.92 -10.28 -22.19
N ASN A 169 -17.23 -10.52 -22.08
CA ASN A 169 -18.25 -9.50 -22.36
C ASN A 169 -18.14 -8.34 -21.36
N LEU A 170 -17.93 -8.66 -20.08
CA LEU A 170 -17.77 -7.68 -19.03
C LEU A 170 -16.46 -6.87 -19.18
N ALA A 171 -15.37 -7.53 -19.58
CA ALA A 171 -14.07 -6.88 -19.82
C ALA A 171 -14.15 -5.78 -20.88
N VAL A 172 -14.89 -6.01 -21.98
CA VAL A 172 -15.13 -5.01 -23.02
C VAL A 172 -15.92 -3.82 -22.49
N VAL A 173 -16.95 -4.08 -21.70
CA VAL A 173 -17.80 -3.05 -21.10
C VAL A 173 -17.02 -2.21 -20.09
N LEU A 174 -16.25 -2.84 -19.21
CA LEU A 174 -15.38 -2.15 -18.23
C LEU A 174 -14.35 -1.26 -18.94
N THR A 175 -13.75 -1.75 -20.02
CA THR A 175 -12.78 -0.97 -20.80
C THR A 175 -13.44 0.28 -21.42
N ARG A 176 -14.66 0.16 -21.94
CA ARG A 176 -15.44 1.29 -22.47
C ARG A 176 -15.84 2.29 -21.39
N LEU A 177 -16.15 1.83 -20.17
CA LEU A 177 -16.43 2.67 -19.00
C LEU A 177 -15.18 3.32 -18.42
N GLY A 178 -13.98 3.04 -18.96
CA GLY A 178 -12.71 3.56 -18.43
C GLY A 178 -12.30 2.92 -17.10
N ILE A 179 -12.94 1.82 -16.72
CA ILE A 179 -12.62 1.07 -15.49
C ILE A 179 -11.57 0.02 -15.83
N PHE A 180 -10.38 0.20 -15.29
CA PHE A 180 -9.25 -0.69 -15.49
C PHE A 180 -8.98 -1.47 -14.20
N PRO A 181 -9.52 -2.69 -14.07
CA PRO A 181 -9.47 -3.45 -12.82
C PRO A 181 -8.11 -4.13 -12.55
N LEU A 182 -7.30 -4.29 -13.58
CA LEU A 182 -6.00 -4.93 -13.46
C LEU A 182 -4.90 -3.88 -13.27
N THR A 183 -3.88 -4.26 -12.54
CA THR A 183 -2.65 -3.48 -12.42
C THR A 183 -1.53 -4.19 -13.16
N ALA A 184 -0.87 -3.48 -14.08
CA ALA A 184 0.34 -3.95 -14.73
C ALA A 184 1.54 -3.26 -14.09
N GLY A 185 2.49 -4.04 -13.64
CA GLY A 185 3.69 -3.52 -13.00
C GLY A 185 4.79 -4.57 -12.94
N PHE A 186 5.98 -4.14 -12.60
CA PHE A 186 7.07 -5.05 -12.25
C PHE A 186 6.81 -5.57 -10.84
N ASP A 187 6.37 -6.81 -10.71
CA ASP A 187 6.18 -7.45 -9.42
C ASP A 187 7.50 -8.03 -8.95
N LEU A 188 8.12 -7.40 -7.96
CA LEU A 188 9.36 -7.89 -7.37
C LEU A 188 9.10 -9.21 -6.67
N THR A 189 9.83 -10.26 -7.05
CA THR A 189 9.75 -11.58 -6.43
C THR A 189 10.79 -11.72 -5.33
N ALA A 190 12.00 -11.22 -5.54
CA ALA A 190 13.06 -11.18 -4.53
C ALA A 190 14.05 -10.06 -4.83
N VAL A 191 14.65 -9.51 -3.79
CA VAL A 191 15.74 -8.53 -3.89
C VAL A 191 16.90 -8.98 -3.02
N TYR A 192 18.09 -8.99 -3.60
CA TYR A 192 19.36 -9.30 -2.95
C TYR A 192 20.14 -8.02 -2.66
N GLU A 193 20.62 -7.88 -1.44
CA GLU A 193 21.56 -6.84 -1.02
C GLU A 193 22.51 -7.39 0.05
N ASN A 194 23.81 -7.23 -0.13
CA ASN A 194 24.85 -7.53 0.87
C ASN A 194 24.70 -8.91 1.56
N GLY A 195 24.44 -9.97 0.81
CA GLY A 195 24.30 -11.31 1.37
C GLY A 195 22.91 -11.66 1.91
N MET A 196 21.96 -10.73 1.90
CA MET A 196 20.57 -10.94 2.36
C MET A 196 19.59 -10.92 1.20
N ILE A 197 18.55 -11.76 1.31
CA ILE A 197 17.45 -11.80 0.34
C ILE A 197 16.20 -11.28 1.04
N PHE A 198 15.57 -10.30 0.43
CA PHE A 198 14.33 -9.68 0.88
C PHE A 198 13.19 -10.14 -0.02
N LYS A 199 12.16 -10.73 0.60
CA LYS A 199 10.91 -11.08 -0.08
C LYS A 199 9.94 -9.88 -0.12
N PRO A 200 8.95 -9.87 -1.02
CA PRO A 200 7.99 -8.78 -1.13
C PRO A 200 7.28 -8.45 0.18
N ASP A 201 6.94 -9.48 0.97
CA ASP A 201 6.26 -9.35 2.27
C ASP A 201 7.05 -8.49 3.27
N VAL A 202 8.39 -8.60 3.22
CA VAL A 202 9.28 -7.80 4.06
C VAL A 202 9.49 -6.39 3.50
N LEU A 203 9.42 -6.24 2.17
CA LEU A 203 9.62 -4.96 1.49
C LEU A 203 8.37 -4.07 1.48
N ALA A 204 7.18 -4.67 1.59
CA ALA A 204 5.89 -3.98 1.61
C ALA A 204 5.61 -3.30 2.96
N VAL A 205 6.56 -2.51 3.46
CA VAL A 205 6.39 -1.77 4.72
C VAL A 205 5.66 -0.46 4.46
N ASP A 206 4.50 -0.33 5.07
CA ASP A 206 3.79 0.95 5.13
C ASP A 206 4.38 1.82 6.26
N GLU A 207 5.21 2.79 5.87
CA GLU A 207 5.86 3.71 6.79
C GLU A 207 4.85 4.49 7.65
N THR A 208 3.66 4.80 7.08
CA THR A 208 2.62 5.56 7.79
C THR A 208 1.98 4.70 8.86
N LYS A 209 1.66 3.45 8.53
CA LYS A 209 1.12 2.48 9.47
C LYS A 209 2.11 2.19 10.60
N LEU A 210 3.37 1.91 10.26
CA LEU A 210 4.43 1.66 11.24
C LEU A 210 4.62 2.84 12.20
N ARG A 211 4.64 4.07 11.68
CA ARG A 211 4.73 5.28 12.51
C ARG A 211 3.53 5.40 13.45
N ASN A 212 2.32 5.18 12.95
CA ASN A 212 1.10 5.23 13.75
C ASN A 212 1.09 4.15 14.85
N ASP A 213 1.52 2.94 14.51
CA ASP A 213 1.63 1.84 15.48
C ASP A 213 2.64 2.16 16.58
N ILE A 214 3.82 2.72 16.24
CA ILE A 214 4.82 3.15 17.23
C ILE A 214 4.25 4.27 18.12
N MET A 215 3.56 5.26 17.55
CA MET A 215 2.93 6.33 18.34
C MET A 215 1.85 5.78 19.28
N LEU A 216 1.02 4.88 18.81
CA LEU A 216 -0.03 4.23 19.59
C LEU A 216 0.55 3.41 20.75
N LEU A 217 1.55 2.59 20.47
CA LEU A 217 2.24 1.79 21.50
C LEU A 217 2.95 2.67 22.55
N SER A 218 3.59 3.76 22.10
CA SER A 218 4.22 4.73 23.01
C SER A 218 3.19 5.38 23.93
N ASN A 219 2.03 5.80 23.38
CA ASN A 219 0.95 6.39 24.17
C ASN A 219 0.33 5.37 25.16
N GLN A 220 0.18 4.11 24.74
CA GLN A 220 -0.30 3.04 25.61
C GLN A 220 0.67 2.76 26.76
N ALA A 221 1.98 2.70 26.48
CA ALA A 221 3.01 2.52 27.48
C ALA A 221 3.04 3.69 28.47
N PHE A 222 2.92 4.93 27.98
CA PHE A 222 2.83 6.12 28.83
C PHE A 222 1.57 6.10 29.71
N SER A 223 0.41 5.76 29.15
CA SER A 223 -0.83 5.64 29.88
C SER A 223 -0.74 4.58 30.98
N LEU A 224 -0.16 3.41 30.69
CA LEU A 224 0.09 2.35 31.65
C LEU A 224 1.00 2.82 32.80
N ALA A 225 2.10 3.50 32.47
CA ALA A 225 3.02 4.06 33.45
C ALA A 225 2.34 5.10 34.37
N MET A 226 1.44 5.93 33.80
CA MET A 226 0.62 6.88 34.56
C MET A 226 -0.39 6.20 35.49
N HIS A 227 -0.99 5.07 35.05
CA HIS A 227 -1.91 4.29 35.91
C HIS A 227 -1.19 3.59 37.06
N LEU A 228 -0.04 3.00 36.80
CA LEU A 228 0.79 2.33 37.78
C LEU A 228 1.59 3.31 38.66
N SER A 229 1.50 4.61 38.42
CA SER A 229 2.34 5.64 39.05
C SER A 229 3.84 5.34 38.94
N TYR A 230 4.25 4.75 37.83
CA TYR A 230 5.66 4.41 37.57
C TYR A 230 6.46 5.66 37.26
N ILE A 231 7.49 5.92 38.10
CA ILE A 231 8.25 7.16 38.08
C ILE A 231 9.36 7.06 37.03
N THR A 232 9.25 7.87 36.01
CA THR A 232 10.27 8.08 34.96
C THR A 232 10.48 9.57 34.73
N PRO A 233 11.57 10.02 34.10
CA PRO A 233 11.76 11.44 33.77
C PRO A 233 10.60 12.06 32.98
N LEU A 234 9.88 11.24 32.18
CA LEU A 234 8.74 11.68 31.38
C LEU A 234 7.42 11.70 32.17
N THR A 235 7.25 10.82 33.16
CA THR A 235 5.99 10.67 33.92
C THR A 235 5.96 11.49 35.19
N VAL A 236 7.08 11.89 35.76
CA VAL A 236 7.16 12.65 37.04
C VAL A 236 6.29 13.90 36.98
N LYS A 237 6.49 14.75 35.97
CA LYS A 237 5.75 16.01 35.89
C LYS A 237 4.25 15.82 35.73
N PRO A 238 3.74 14.98 34.79
CA PRO A 238 2.30 14.69 34.71
C PRO A 238 1.74 14.02 35.96
N LEU A 239 2.47 13.14 36.66
CA LEU A 239 2.03 12.50 37.90
C LEU A 239 1.83 13.53 39.05
N ILE A 240 2.78 14.45 39.19
CA ILE A 240 2.66 15.53 40.19
C ILE A 240 1.47 16.43 39.86
N THR A 241 1.29 16.80 38.59
CA THR A 241 0.14 17.61 38.15
C THR A 241 -1.18 16.88 38.42
N LYS A 242 -1.25 15.58 38.14
CA LYS A 242 -2.44 14.74 38.41
C LYS A 242 -2.74 14.67 39.92
N ALA A 243 -1.71 14.43 40.73
CA ALA A 243 -1.85 14.38 42.17
C ALA A 243 -2.35 15.71 42.76
N HIS A 244 -1.78 16.83 42.30
CA HIS A 244 -2.23 18.18 42.71
C HIS A 244 -3.69 18.44 42.30
N ALA A 245 -4.08 18.13 41.07
CA ALA A 245 -5.46 18.29 40.60
C ALA A 245 -6.45 17.42 41.38
N GLN A 246 -6.07 16.18 41.73
CA GLN A 246 -6.87 15.28 42.55
C GLN A 246 -7.02 15.80 43.96
N ALA A 247 -5.96 16.32 44.59
CA ALA A 247 -6.00 16.92 45.90
C ALA A 247 -6.91 18.17 45.97
N LEU A 248 -6.82 19.04 44.96
CA LEU A 248 -7.70 20.20 44.80
C LEU A 248 -9.17 19.76 44.65
N SER A 249 -9.44 18.80 43.78
CA SER A 249 -10.79 18.29 43.57
C SER A 249 -11.38 17.70 44.83
N LEU A 250 -10.59 16.91 45.57
CA LEU A 250 -11.00 16.35 46.85
C LEU A 250 -11.31 17.46 47.88
N SER A 251 -10.43 18.45 48.00
CA SER A 251 -10.60 19.59 48.93
C SER A 251 -11.87 20.42 48.65
N VAL A 252 -12.15 20.66 47.36
CA VAL A 252 -13.38 21.36 46.91
C VAL A 252 -14.62 20.51 47.18
N ASN A 253 -14.55 19.19 46.99
CA ASN A 253 -15.70 18.31 47.29
C ASN A 253 -16.01 18.18 48.79
N LEU A 254 -14.99 18.13 49.62
CA LEU A 254 -15.12 18.09 51.07
C LEU A 254 -15.28 19.46 51.72
N ASN A 255 -15.33 20.53 50.93
CA ASN A 255 -15.43 21.92 51.39
C ASN A 255 -14.33 22.32 52.41
N ILE A 256 -13.11 21.83 52.20
CA ILE A 256 -11.96 22.17 53.04
C ILE A 256 -11.41 23.55 52.61
N PRO A 257 -11.50 24.61 53.42
CA PRO A 257 -11.05 25.94 53.06
C PRO A 257 -9.53 26.04 53.16
N THR A 258 -8.84 26.19 52.04
CA THR A 258 -7.43 26.52 51.96
C THR A 258 -7.25 27.79 51.13
N LYS A 259 -6.04 28.40 51.15
CA LYS A 259 -5.78 29.63 50.38
C LYS A 259 -6.08 29.44 48.85
N GLU A 260 -5.95 28.23 48.36
CA GLU A 260 -6.16 27.90 46.93
C GLU A 260 -7.61 27.50 46.65
N THR A 261 -8.27 26.77 47.54
CA THR A 261 -9.60 26.21 47.34
C THR A 261 -10.76 27.15 47.69
N ILE A 262 -10.54 28.16 48.52
CA ILE A 262 -11.60 29.05 49.00
C ILE A 262 -12.38 29.74 47.90
N LYS A 263 -11.67 30.22 46.86
CA LYS A 263 -12.30 30.82 45.67
C LYS A 263 -13.19 29.86 44.89
N MET A 264 -12.73 28.60 44.78
CA MET A 264 -13.47 27.55 44.04
C MET A 264 -14.71 27.12 44.82
N ILE A 265 -14.60 26.98 46.17
CA ILE A 265 -15.72 26.62 47.05
C ILE A 265 -16.81 27.70 47.03
N VAL A 266 -16.42 28.98 47.14
CA VAL A 266 -17.36 30.11 47.05
C VAL A 266 -18.04 30.18 45.70
N SER A 267 -17.29 30.00 44.60
CA SER A 267 -17.85 29.96 43.26
C SER A 267 -18.82 28.77 43.07
N LYS A 268 -18.49 27.58 43.57
CA LYS A 268 -19.37 26.42 43.57
C LYS A 268 -20.67 26.68 44.34
N ALA A 269 -20.57 27.23 45.56
CA ALA A 269 -21.73 27.58 46.39
C ALA A 269 -22.62 28.64 45.69
N TYR A 270 -22.02 29.66 45.07
CA TYR A 270 -22.76 30.68 44.31
C TYR A 270 -23.49 30.06 43.09
N SER A 271 -22.84 29.20 42.31
CA SER A 271 -23.46 28.52 41.19
C SER A 271 -24.62 27.61 41.60
N GLN A 272 -24.46 26.88 42.74
CA GLN A 272 -25.51 26.05 43.30
C GLN A 272 -26.71 26.89 43.81
N GLY A 273 -26.43 28.05 44.43
CA GLY A 273 -27.47 29.01 44.85
C GLY A 273 -28.24 29.58 43.66
N LEU A 274 -27.55 29.92 42.57
CA LEU A 274 -28.22 30.38 41.34
C LEU A 274 -29.10 29.29 40.69
N ALA A 275 -28.61 28.04 40.66
CA ALA A 275 -29.39 26.92 40.16
C ALA A 275 -30.66 26.68 40.97
N LEU A 276 -30.56 26.70 42.32
CA LEU A 276 -31.73 26.61 43.18
C LEU A 276 -32.70 27.76 42.97
N LYS A 277 -32.20 29.00 42.85
CA LYS A 277 -33.04 30.19 42.56
C LYS A 277 -33.81 30.08 41.25
N SER A 278 -33.23 29.46 40.22
CA SER A 278 -33.91 29.22 38.93
C SER A 278 -35.06 28.23 39.05
N ILE A 279 -34.90 27.20 39.86
CA ILE A 279 -35.93 26.15 40.09
C ILE A 279 -37.07 26.68 40.95
N VAL A 280 -36.78 27.52 41.97
CA VAL A 280 -37.78 28.06 42.87
C VAL A 280 -38.58 29.23 42.26
N LYS A 281 -38.14 29.78 41.12
CA LYS A 281 -38.89 30.84 40.38
C LYS A 281 -39.96 30.30 39.43
N GLU A 282 -40.07 29.00 39.23
CA GLU A 282 -41.20 28.28 38.65
C GLU A 282 -42.18 27.85 39.77
#